data_e47e9ee4bc10a71712d3d4e46fad051d
#
_entry.id   e47e9ee4bc10a71712d3d4e46fad051d
#
_cell.length_a   1.000
_cell.length_b   1.000
_cell.length_c   1.000
_cell.angle_alpha   90.00
_cell.angle_beta   90.00
_cell.angle_gamma   90.00
#
_symmetry.space_group_name_H-M   'P 1'
#
loop_
_entity.id
_entity.type
_entity.pdbx_description
1 polymer ?
#
loop_
_entity_poly.entity_id
_entity_poly.type
_entity_poly.pdbx_seq_one_letter_code
_entity_poly.pdbx_strand_id
1 'polypeptide(L)'
;GHQTLKEATGNSCNPAFINCGLGLGTDTFYEYMRSFGLLEGSGIDLAGEATGIFMAQSDFSQLDLACYAFGQTFNVTPISLIAAQAACINGGYLYQPHVVEQIRDSSGAVVYQHDNTPLRQVVSQQTSATARECLEYVVSDGGGRNGQVKGYRIGGKTGTADKGKTGDVVVSFVAFAPADDPQIIMLIAMDSPARDTGTYPSGGAMVAPVASKIMAEILPYLGIEPTYTAEELMGADTTVPYVVGMTREEAQQRVKDRGFGCQIVGDGDTITDQTPAGGAIIPGNATVILYAGAEKATELCTVPNLLGRTASEANSLASNAGLILRFT
;
A
#
# COMPACT_ATOMS: atom_id res chain seq x y z
N GLY A 1 19.02 -20.56 6.82
CA GLY A 1 20.12 -19.88 6.14
C GLY A 1 20.35 -18.49 6.71
N HIS A 2 21.37 -17.80 6.29
CA HIS A 2 21.58 -16.41 6.67
C HIS A 2 20.53 -15.52 5.97
N GLN A 3 19.92 -14.63 6.72
CA GLN A 3 18.95 -13.64 6.24
C GLN A 3 19.30 -12.28 6.84
N THR A 4 19.14 -11.22 6.06
CA THR A 4 19.12 -9.85 6.57
C THR A 4 17.86 -9.62 7.38
N LEU A 5 17.79 -8.56 8.19
CA LEU A 5 16.57 -8.18 8.89
C LEU A 5 15.40 -7.94 7.93
N LYS A 6 15.67 -7.32 6.79
CA LYS A 6 14.71 -7.07 5.71
C LYS A 6 14.11 -8.37 5.16
N GLU A 7 14.95 -9.34 4.82
CA GLU A 7 14.50 -10.66 4.34
C GLU A 7 13.76 -11.45 5.42
N ALA A 8 14.22 -11.41 6.67
CA ALA A 8 13.56 -12.04 7.80
C ALA A 8 12.17 -11.46 8.05
N THR A 9 12.02 -10.14 7.89
CA THR A 9 10.72 -9.45 7.97
C THR A 9 9.82 -9.85 6.82
N GLY A 10 10.34 -9.87 5.58
CA GLY A 10 9.61 -10.29 4.37
C GLY A 10 9.09 -11.73 4.46
N ASN A 11 9.92 -12.63 4.99
CA ASN A 11 9.60 -14.04 5.19
C ASN A 11 8.81 -14.33 6.48
N SER A 12 8.60 -13.30 7.33
CA SER A 12 8.01 -13.47 8.67
C SER A 12 8.70 -14.59 9.46
N CYS A 13 10.03 -14.55 9.53
CA CYS A 13 10.86 -15.63 10.05
C CYS A 13 10.83 -15.67 11.59
N ASN A 14 9.98 -16.52 12.19
CA ASN A 14 9.85 -16.63 13.65
C ASN A 14 11.18 -16.83 14.38
N PRO A 15 12.09 -17.74 13.96
CA PRO A 15 13.40 -17.89 14.61
C PRO A 15 14.25 -16.60 14.62
N ALA A 16 14.16 -15.78 13.58
CA ALA A 16 14.88 -14.50 13.55
C ALA A 16 14.32 -13.52 14.59
N PHE A 17 13.00 -13.38 14.67
CA PHE A 17 12.36 -12.51 15.65
C PHE A 17 12.54 -13.01 17.09
N ILE A 18 12.50 -14.34 17.32
CA ILE A 18 12.83 -14.93 18.63
C ILE A 18 14.25 -14.52 19.05
N ASN A 19 15.23 -14.65 18.16
CA ASN A 19 16.62 -14.27 18.47
C ASN A 19 16.74 -12.77 18.74
N CYS A 20 16.03 -11.90 18.01
CA CYS A 20 16.00 -10.47 18.27
C CYS A 20 15.37 -10.17 19.65
N GLY A 21 14.24 -10.78 19.98
CA GLY A 21 13.56 -10.60 21.26
C GLY A 21 14.45 -11.08 22.44
N LEU A 22 15.01 -12.27 22.33
CA LEU A 22 15.93 -12.79 23.36
C LEU A 22 17.19 -11.93 23.53
N GLY A 23 17.67 -11.33 22.44
CA GLY A 23 18.80 -10.39 22.46
C GLY A 23 18.47 -9.06 23.15
N LEU A 24 17.22 -8.59 23.10
CA LEU A 24 16.76 -7.42 23.85
C LEU A 24 16.64 -7.70 25.36
N GLY A 25 16.23 -8.90 25.71
CA GLY A 25 15.90 -9.28 27.07
C GLY A 25 14.49 -8.86 27.49
N THR A 26 13.99 -9.48 28.57
CA THR A 26 12.60 -9.35 29.03
C THR A 26 12.25 -7.92 29.40
N ASP A 27 13.09 -7.24 30.18
CA ASP A 27 12.79 -5.90 30.70
C ASP A 27 12.72 -4.87 29.57
N THR A 28 13.69 -4.86 28.66
CA THR A 28 13.72 -3.92 27.53
C THR A 28 12.55 -4.17 26.59
N PHE A 29 12.23 -5.44 26.31
CA PHE A 29 11.10 -5.80 25.44
C PHE A 29 9.78 -5.31 26.04
N TYR A 30 9.57 -5.54 27.35
CA TYR A 30 8.37 -5.13 28.06
C TYR A 30 8.24 -3.60 28.14
N GLU A 31 9.36 -2.90 28.31
CA GLU A 31 9.40 -1.44 28.28
C GLU A 31 8.98 -0.88 26.90
N TYR A 32 9.43 -1.49 25.80
CA TYR A 32 8.99 -1.11 24.47
C TYR A 32 7.50 -1.39 24.25
N MET A 33 6.96 -2.51 24.72
CA MET A 33 5.51 -2.76 24.66
C MET A 33 4.72 -1.66 25.37
N ARG A 34 5.19 -1.22 26.54
CA ARG A 34 4.61 -0.08 27.27
C ARG A 34 4.75 1.22 26.47
N SER A 35 5.93 1.47 25.95
CA SER A 35 6.22 2.70 25.21
C SER A 35 5.38 2.82 23.92
N PHE A 36 5.08 1.71 23.25
CA PHE A 36 4.15 1.64 22.13
C PHE A 36 2.67 1.69 22.53
N GLY A 37 2.34 1.80 23.83
CA GLY A 37 0.96 1.92 24.31
C GLY A 37 0.15 0.62 24.26
N LEU A 38 0.80 -0.55 24.14
CA LEU A 38 0.10 -1.83 24.00
C LEU A 38 -0.47 -2.34 25.34
N LEU A 39 0.12 -1.95 26.47
CA LEU A 39 -0.24 -2.46 27.81
C LEU A 39 -1.38 -1.69 28.49
N GLU A 40 -1.88 -0.65 27.88
CA GLU A 40 -2.93 0.22 28.40
C GLU A 40 -3.98 0.53 27.33
N GLY A 41 -5.08 1.18 27.69
CA GLY A 41 -6.06 1.66 26.72
C GLY A 41 -5.46 2.72 25.80
N SER A 42 -5.92 2.79 24.57
CA SER A 42 -5.45 3.78 23.59
C SER A 42 -5.88 5.21 23.92
N GLY A 43 -6.91 5.34 24.77
CA GLY A 43 -7.52 6.62 25.13
C GLY A 43 -8.37 7.23 24.02
N ILE A 44 -8.81 6.42 23.04
CA ILE A 44 -9.74 6.87 22.02
C ILE A 44 -11.02 7.45 22.64
N ASP A 45 -11.55 8.51 22.08
CA ASP A 45 -12.74 9.23 22.55
C ASP A 45 -14.08 8.50 22.32
N LEU A 46 -14.04 7.17 22.32
CA LEU A 46 -15.21 6.29 22.21
C LEU A 46 -15.46 5.55 23.53
N ALA A 47 -16.72 5.40 23.91
CA ALA A 47 -17.10 4.65 25.09
C ALA A 47 -16.92 3.14 24.88
N GLY A 48 -16.52 2.43 25.95
CA GLY A 48 -16.44 0.97 25.96
C GLY A 48 -15.17 0.40 25.32
N GLU A 49 -14.07 1.15 25.32
CA GLU A 49 -12.77 0.63 24.89
C GLU A 49 -12.37 -0.58 25.75
N ALA A 50 -12.04 -1.68 25.08
CA ALA A 50 -11.42 -2.84 25.73
C ALA A 50 -9.91 -2.67 25.86
N THR A 51 -9.30 -3.38 26.79
CA THR A 51 -7.84 -3.46 26.94
C THR A 51 -7.31 -4.78 26.41
N GLY A 52 -6.04 -4.79 26.02
CA GLY A 52 -5.32 -6.03 25.68
C GLY A 52 -5.16 -6.96 26.88
N ILE A 53 -4.81 -8.21 26.63
CA ILE A 53 -4.49 -9.21 27.66
C ILE A 53 -3.02 -9.56 27.52
N PHE A 54 -2.24 -9.18 28.50
CA PHE A 54 -0.79 -9.40 28.55
C PHE A 54 -0.40 -10.04 29.87
N MET A 55 0.67 -10.85 29.85
CA MET A 55 1.26 -11.37 31.07
C MET A 55 1.88 -10.23 31.89
N ALA A 56 1.78 -10.31 33.21
CA ALA A 56 2.43 -9.32 34.06
C ALA A 56 3.95 -9.42 33.94
N GLN A 57 4.66 -8.29 34.04
CA GLN A 57 6.12 -8.26 33.88
C GLN A 57 6.84 -9.15 34.92
N SER A 58 6.30 -9.28 36.16
CA SER A 58 6.83 -10.16 37.19
C SER A 58 6.85 -11.65 36.82
N ASP A 59 5.92 -12.05 35.97
CA ASP A 59 5.69 -13.45 35.57
C ASP A 59 6.26 -13.76 34.17
N PHE A 60 6.81 -12.75 33.51
CA PHE A 60 7.25 -12.79 32.11
C PHE A 60 8.60 -13.51 31.96
N SER A 61 8.57 -14.75 31.52
CA SER A 61 9.73 -15.61 31.33
C SER A 61 10.40 -15.41 29.97
N GLN A 62 11.59 -16.02 29.78
CA GLN A 62 12.25 -16.06 28.47
C GLN A 62 11.44 -16.82 27.42
N LEU A 63 10.63 -17.81 27.81
CA LEU A 63 9.77 -18.53 26.90
C LEU A 63 8.62 -17.62 26.41
N ASP A 64 8.05 -16.83 27.32
CA ASP A 64 7.03 -15.85 26.97
C ASP A 64 7.60 -14.78 26.05
N LEU A 65 8.81 -14.27 26.34
CA LEU A 65 9.53 -13.34 25.49
C LEU A 65 9.71 -13.91 24.06
N ALA A 66 10.12 -15.18 23.96
CA ALA A 66 10.26 -15.83 22.66
C ALA A 66 8.95 -15.89 21.88
N CYS A 67 7.82 -16.21 22.56
CA CYS A 67 6.49 -16.24 21.96
C CYS A 67 5.99 -14.85 21.56
N TYR A 68 6.15 -13.87 22.42
CA TYR A 68 5.76 -12.49 22.16
C TYR A 68 6.56 -11.88 21.00
N ALA A 69 7.85 -12.22 20.87
CA ALA A 69 8.72 -11.68 19.85
C ALA A 69 8.27 -11.99 18.41
N PHE A 70 7.52 -13.08 18.19
CA PHE A 70 6.90 -13.38 16.89
C PHE A 70 5.37 -13.21 16.88
N GLY A 71 4.79 -12.60 17.93
CA GLY A 71 3.39 -12.18 17.94
C GLY A 71 2.39 -13.24 18.39
N GLN A 72 2.74 -14.10 19.37
CA GLN A 72 1.86 -15.11 19.93
C GLN A 72 1.68 -14.94 21.44
N THR A 73 0.64 -15.58 21.98
CA THR A 73 0.33 -15.68 23.43
C THR A 73 -0.14 -14.41 24.15
N PHE A 74 -0.48 -13.35 23.43
CA PHE A 74 -1.13 -12.16 23.96
C PHE A 74 -2.31 -11.72 23.10
N ASN A 75 -3.20 -10.91 23.64
CA ASN A 75 -4.28 -10.27 22.89
C ASN A 75 -4.11 -8.75 22.93
N VAL A 76 -4.35 -8.10 21.80
CA VAL A 76 -4.29 -6.65 21.63
C VAL A 76 -5.56 -6.16 20.93
N THR A 77 -6.04 -4.99 21.32
CA THR A 77 -7.16 -4.38 20.59
C THR A 77 -6.71 -3.88 19.23
N PRO A 78 -7.58 -3.93 18.19
CA PRO A 78 -7.22 -3.42 16.87
C PRO A 78 -6.74 -1.96 16.90
N ILE A 79 -7.36 -1.11 17.73
CA ILE A 79 -6.99 0.31 17.81
C ILE A 79 -5.62 0.52 18.47
N SER A 80 -5.28 -0.20 19.54
CA SER A 80 -3.95 -0.12 20.14
C SER A 80 -2.88 -0.67 19.20
N LEU A 81 -3.19 -1.75 18.45
CA LEU A 81 -2.26 -2.32 17.49
C LEU A 81 -1.97 -1.35 16.34
N ILE A 82 -3.00 -0.74 15.74
CA ILE A 82 -2.79 0.18 14.63
C ILE A 82 -2.09 1.47 15.08
N ALA A 83 -2.37 1.97 16.29
CA ALA A 83 -1.68 3.13 16.86
C ALA A 83 -0.18 2.84 17.09
N ALA A 84 0.16 1.66 17.65
CA ALA A 84 1.54 1.22 17.83
C ALA A 84 2.26 1.06 16.48
N GLN A 85 1.60 0.49 15.48
CA GLN A 85 2.18 0.32 14.15
C GLN A 85 2.33 1.65 13.41
N ALA A 86 1.38 2.59 13.58
CA ALA A 86 1.54 3.96 13.08
C ALA A 86 2.80 4.62 13.66
N ALA A 87 3.07 4.44 14.95
CA ALA A 87 4.30 4.93 15.58
C ALA A 87 5.57 4.31 14.98
N CYS A 88 5.52 3.08 14.44
CA CYS A 88 6.67 2.50 13.75
C CYS A 88 7.02 3.19 12.43
N ILE A 89 6.05 3.85 11.77
CA ILE A 89 6.21 4.32 10.38
C ILE A 89 6.15 5.83 10.20
N ASN A 90 5.71 6.59 11.22
CA ASN A 90 5.47 8.03 11.16
C ASN A 90 6.61 8.90 11.73
N GLY A 91 7.80 8.36 11.86
CA GLY A 91 8.94 9.04 12.51
C GLY A 91 9.11 8.67 13.99
N GLY A 92 8.38 7.67 14.46
CA GLY A 92 8.49 7.12 15.82
C GLY A 92 7.53 7.72 16.84
N TYR A 93 6.53 8.48 16.44
CA TYR A 93 5.64 9.20 17.33
C TYR A 93 4.34 8.44 17.60
N LEU A 94 4.06 8.18 18.88
CA LEU A 94 2.78 7.64 19.32
C LEU A 94 1.79 8.77 19.56
N TYR A 95 0.63 8.70 18.91
CA TYR A 95 -0.50 9.62 19.07
C TYR A 95 -1.66 8.94 19.78
N GLN A 96 -2.47 9.73 20.47
CA GLN A 96 -3.76 9.27 20.94
C GLN A 96 -4.75 9.21 19.76
N PRO A 97 -5.34 8.04 19.45
CA PRO A 97 -6.35 7.97 18.42
C PRO A 97 -7.62 8.72 18.84
N HIS A 98 -8.31 9.33 17.87
CA HIS A 98 -9.55 10.06 18.11
C HIS A 98 -10.49 9.93 16.92
N VAL A 99 -11.78 10.18 17.14
CA VAL A 99 -12.83 10.23 16.14
C VAL A 99 -13.36 11.66 16.01
N VAL A 100 -13.37 12.39 17.14
CA VAL A 100 -13.85 13.77 17.19
C VAL A 100 -12.69 14.75 17.04
N GLU A 101 -12.56 15.36 15.88
CA GLU A 101 -11.57 16.41 15.63
C GLU A 101 -11.95 17.72 16.32
N GLN A 102 -13.22 18.12 16.22
CA GLN A 102 -13.69 19.42 16.68
C GLN A 102 -15.18 19.40 17.05
N ILE A 103 -15.55 20.13 18.11
CA ILE A 103 -16.94 20.41 18.46
C ILE A 103 -17.18 21.91 18.38
N ARG A 104 -18.28 22.31 17.72
CA ARG A 104 -18.73 23.71 17.63
C ARG A 104 -20.08 23.87 18.29
N ASP A 105 -20.30 25.01 18.92
CA ASP A 105 -21.60 25.37 19.47
C ASP A 105 -22.56 25.91 18.38
N SER A 106 -23.78 26.28 18.78
CA SER A 106 -24.81 26.79 17.85
C SER A 106 -24.46 28.15 17.20
N SER A 107 -23.48 28.87 17.74
CA SER A 107 -22.94 30.11 17.13
C SER A 107 -21.79 29.85 16.14
N GLY A 108 -21.31 28.59 16.04
CA GLY A 108 -20.17 28.18 15.24
C GLY A 108 -18.83 28.34 15.96
N ALA A 109 -18.81 28.76 17.24
CA ALA A 109 -17.58 28.86 18.01
C ALA A 109 -17.06 27.47 18.39
N VAL A 110 -15.74 27.28 18.32
CA VAL A 110 -15.09 26.02 18.71
C VAL A 110 -15.09 25.89 20.21
N VAL A 111 -15.77 24.87 20.73
CA VAL A 111 -15.83 24.54 22.16
C VAL A 111 -14.94 23.37 22.55
N TYR A 112 -14.51 22.58 21.58
CA TYR A 112 -13.49 21.53 21.74
C TYR A 112 -12.69 21.41 20.44
N GLN A 113 -11.39 21.18 20.60
CA GLN A 113 -10.46 20.86 19.53
C GLN A 113 -9.54 19.74 20.01
N HIS A 114 -9.42 18.65 19.26
CA HIS A 114 -8.48 17.60 19.60
C HIS A 114 -7.04 18.12 19.57
N ASP A 115 -6.24 17.71 20.56
CA ASP A 115 -4.81 18.02 20.62
C ASP A 115 -4.03 16.96 19.84
N ASN A 116 -3.53 17.34 18.67
CA ASN A 116 -2.72 16.48 17.80
C ASN A 116 -1.24 16.40 18.22
N THR A 117 -0.91 16.75 19.48
CA THR A 117 0.44 16.58 20.00
C THR A 117 0.74 15.10 20.24
N PRO A 118 1.91 14.57 19.82
CA PRO A 118 2.25 13.18 20.09
C PRO A 118 2.41 12.95 21.60
N LEU A 119 1.93 11.81 22.07
CA LEU A 119 2.09 11.40 23.47
C LEU A 119 3.57 11.22 23.83
N ARG A 120 4.35 10.65 22.92
CA ARG A 120 5.79 10.41 23.06
C ARG A 120 6.43 9.97 21.75
N GLN A 121 7.74 10.09 21.65
CA GLN A 121 8.52 9.44 20.61
C GLN A 121 9.03 8.10 21.13
N VAL A 122 8.66 6.99 20.49
CA VAL A 122 8.98 5.61 20.90
C VAL A 122 10.29 5.14 20.28
N VAL A 123 10.51 5.47 19.00
CA VAL A 123 11.73 5.15 18.25
C VAL A 123 12.25 6.37 17.52
N SER A 124 13.51 6.34 17.10
CA SER A 124 14.07 7.44 16.29
C SER A 124 13.45 7.49 14.89
N GLN A 125 13.51 8.66 14.25
CA GLN A 125 13.10 8.83 12.85
C GLN A 125 13.86 7.88 11.92
N GLN A 126 15.16 7.66 12.18
CA GLN A 126 15.99 6.72 11.42
C GLN A 126 15.49 5.27 11.57
N THR A 127 15.15 4.86 12.79
CA THR A 127 14.58 3.52 13.05
C THR A 127 13.24 3.35 12.33
N SER A 128 12.39 4.37 12.37
CA SER A 128 11.11 4.39 11.66
C SER A 128 11.30 4.28 10.14
N ALA A 129 12.28 4.99 9.56
CA ALA A 129 12.60 4.86 8.14
C ALA A 129 13.05 3.44 7.77
N THR A 130 13.95 2.84 8.55
CA THR A 130 14.38 1.44 8.36
C THR A 130 13.21 0.46 8.48
N ALA A 131 12.30 0.70 9.43
CA ALA A 131 11.08 -0.12 9.57
C ALA A 131 10.19 -0.04 8.31
N ARG A 132 9.98 1.17 7.76
CA ARG A 132 9.24 1.34 6.50
C ARG A 132 9.87 0.55 5.34
N GLU A 133 11.19 0.62 5.17
CA GLU A 133 11.90 -0.13 4.13
C GLU A 133 11.71 -1.65 4.27
N CYS A 134 11.78 -2.18 5.51
CA CYS A 134 11.51 -3.59 5.76
C CYS A 134 10.06 -3.97 5.48
N LEU A 135 9.11 -3.12 5.86
CA LEU A 135 7.67 -3.35 5.67
C LEU A 135 7.23 -3.18 4.21
N GLU A 136 7.86 -2.28 3.46
CA GLU A 136 7.68 -2.19 2.01
C GLU A 136 8.16 -3.47 1.31
N TYR A 137 9.30 -4.01 1.72
CA TYR A 137 9.82 -5.27 1.19
C TYR A 137 8.87 -6.46 1.43
N VAL A 138 8.13 -6.48 2.55
CA VAL A 138 7.08 -7.50 2.79
C VAL A 138 6.07 -7.52 1.66
N VAL A 139 5.71 -6.36 1.12
CA VAL A 139 4.69 -6.21 0.08
C VAL A 139 5.29 -6.31 -1.32
N SER A 140 6.51 -5.80 -1.55
CA SER A 140 7.15 -5.92 -2.87
C SER A 140 7.62 -7.34 -3.18
N ASP A 141 8.28 -8.01 -2.22
CA ASP A 141 8.99 -9.28 -2.46
C ASP A 141 8.66 -10.39 -1.44
N GLY A 142 8.00 -10.05 -0.34
CA GLY A 142 7.72 -10.96 0.78
C GLY A 142 6.35 -11.63 0.74
N GLY A 143 5.90 -12.10 1.90
CA GLY A 143 4.62 -12.81 2.11
C GLY A 143 3.37 -11.92 1.97
N GLY A 144 3.52 -10.60 1.84
CA GLY A 144 2.45 -9.63 1.66
C GLY A 144 2.19 -9.21 0.21
N ARG A 145 2.80 -9.85 -0.78
CA ARG A 145 2.74 -9.46 -2.21
C ARG A 145 1.33 -9.26 -2.76
N ASN A 146 0.36 -10.00 -2.27
CA ASN A 146 -1.04 -9.83 -2.66
C ASN A 146 -1.66 -8.50 -2.18
N GLY A 147 -0.94 -7.74 -1.35
CA GLY A 147 -1.30 -6.40 -0.90
C GLY A 147 -0.79 -5.27 -1.80
N GLN A 148 -0.08 -5.58 -2.89
CA GLN A 148 0.41 -4.59 -3.85
C GLN A 148 -0.74 -3.83 -4.52
N VAL A 149 -0.52 -2.55 -4.79
CA VAL A 149 -1.40 -1.69 -5.59
C VAL A 149 -0.54 -1.05 -6.67
N LYS A 150 -0.90 -1.27 -7.93
CA LYS A 150 -0.14 -0.72 -9.07
C LYS A 150 -0.03 0.81 -8.99
N GLY A 151 1.16 1.31 -9.22
CA GLY A 151 1.47 2.73 -9.15
C GLY A 151 1.66 3.29 -7.73
N TYR A 152 1.58 2.45 -6.69
CA TYR A 152 1.75 2.90 -5.32
C TYR A 152 2.77 2.05 -4.57
N ARG A 153 3.59 2.72 -3.76
CA ARG A 153 4.50 2.06 -2.83
C ARG A 153 3.72 1.71 -1.56
N ILE A 154 3.45 0.42 -1.37
CA ILE A 154 2.70 -0.08 -0.22
C ILE A 154 3.66 -0.77 0.75
N GLY A 155 3.60 -0.39 2.01
CA GLY A 155 4.22 -1.14 3.09
C GLY A 155 3.17 -1.92 3.88
N GLY A 156 3.56 -3.01 4.53
CA GLY A 156 2.61 -3.78 5.31
C GLY A 156 3.20 -4.99 6.00
N LYS A 157 2.34 -5.70 6.77
CA LYS A 157 2.72 -6.93 7.46
C LYS A 157 1.54 -7.87 7.58
N THR A 158 1.76 -9.13 7.25
CA THR A 158 0.81 -10.22 7.44
C THR A 158 0.86 -10.74 8.86
N GLY A 159 -0.29 -11.15 9.40
CA GLY A 159 -0.42 -11.87 10.65
C GLY A 159 -1.25 -13.14 10.47
N THR A 160 -0.88 -14.19 11.21
CA THR A 160 -1.66 -15.42 11.35
C THR A 160 -1.43 -15.92 12.77
N ALA A 161 -2.45 -15.84 13.61
CA ALA A 161 -2.38 -16.22 15.01
C ALA A 161 -3.33 -17.38 15.31
N ASP A 162 -2.82 -18.41 15.99
CA ASP A 162 -3.63 -19.56 16.39
C ASP A 162 -4.56 -19.20 17.55
N LYS A 163 -5.80 -19.69 17.52
CA LYS A 163 -6.81 -19.57 18.59
C LYS A 163 -6.77 -20.73 19.58
N GLY A 164 -5.59 -21.29 19.80
CA GLY A 164 -5.38 -22.37 20.74
C GLY A 164 -5.90 -23.74 20.25
N LYS A 165 -6.69 -24.45 21.06
CA LYS A 165 -7.01 -25.86 20.82
C LYS A 165 -8.05 -26.11 19.70
N THR A 166 -8.74 -25.10 19.22
CA THR A 166 -9.78 -25.25 18.18
C THR A 166 -9.21 -25.47 16.79
N GLY A 167 -7.93 -25.14 16.59
CA GLY A 167 -7.30 -25.10 15.28
C GLY A 167 -7.74 -23.92 14.41
N ASP A 168 -8.60 -23.02 14.93
CA ASP A 168 -8.98 -21.80 14.26
C ASP A 168 -7.84 -20.76 14.32
N VAL A 169 -7.88 -19.80 13.42
CA VAL A 169 -6.88 -18.75 13.33
C VAL A 169 -7.54 -17.36 13.20
N VAL A 170 -6.84 -16.35 13.68
CA VAL A 170 -7.08 -14.96 13.28
C VAL A 170 -6.05 -14.62 12.23
N VAL A 171 -6.50 -14.26 11.05
CA VAL A 171 -5.63 -13.81 9.95
C VAL A 171 -5.76 -12.30 9.77
N SER A 172 -4.65 -11.61 9.59
CA SER A 172 -4.65 -10.15 9.49
C SER A 172 -3.63 -9.64 8.48
N PHE A 173 -3.85 -8.42 8.04
CA PHE A 173 -2.90 -7.66 7.25
C PHE A 173 -2.99 -6.18 7.63
N VAL A 174 -1.85 -5.59 7.92
CA VAL A 174 -1.70 -4.15 8.02
C VAL A 174 -1.08 -3.65 6.74
N ALA A 175 -1.65 -2.58 6.18
CA ALA A 175 -1.11 -1.90 5.02
C ALA A 175 -1.01 -0.40 5.31
N PHE A 176 0.00 0.26 4.77
CA PHE A 176 0.13 1.71 4.79
C PHE A 176 0.69 2.23 3.47
N ALA A 177 0.36 3.46 3.13
CA ALA A 177 0.78 4.10 1.89
C ALA A 177 0.81 5.64 2.01
N PRO A 178 1.65 6.30 1.19
CA PRO A 178 2.84 5.77 0.50
C PRO A 178 3.88 5.22 1.48
N ALA A 179 4.71 4.24 1.08
CA ALA A 179 5.67 3.62 2.01
C ALA A 179 6.78 4.56 2.47
N ASP A 180 7.14 5.55 1.67
CA ASP A 180 8.15 6.57 1.97
C ASP A 180 7.61 7.75 2.79
N ASP A 181 6.34 8.12 2.62
CA ASP A 181 5.67 9.19 3.35
C ASP A 181 4.22 8.77 3.72
N PRO A 182 4.02 7.93 4.75
CA PRO A 182 2.74 7.34 5.06
C PRO A 182 1.66 8.38 5.39
N GLN A 183 0.57 8.37 4.62
CA GLN A 183 -0.61 9.21 4.82
C GLN A 183 -1.79 8.41 5.40
N ILE A 184 -1.80 7.10 5.18
CA ILE A 184 -2.83 6.21 5.70
C ILE A 184 -2.23 4.90 6.16
N ILE A 185 -2.80 4.36 7.23
CA ILE A 185 -2.56 2.99 7.71
C ILE A 185 -3.90 2.29 7.90
N MET A 186 -3.98 1.02 7.51
CA MET A 186 -5.20 0.20 7.58
C MET A 186 -4.87 -1.16 8.17
N LEU A 187 -5.69 -1.62 9.11
CA LEU A 187 -5.66 -2.98 9.63
C LEU A 187 -6.95 -3.70 9.22
N ILE A 188 -6.81 -4.86 8.60
CA ILE A 188 -7.91 -5.79 8.35
C ILE A 188 -7.61 -7.10 9.08
N ALA A 189 -8.60 -7.63 9.79
CA ALA A 189 -8.52 -8.92 10.44
C ALA A 189 -9.77 -9.75 10.14
N MET A 190 -9.57 -11.06 9.95
CA MET A 190 -10.65 -12.04 9.82
C MET A 190 -10.49 -13.07 10.93
N ASP A 191 -11.51 -13.20 11.74
CA ASP A 191 -11.55 -14.21 12.80
C ASP A 191 -12.16 -15.51 12.26
N SER A 192 -11.47 -16.62 12.45
CA SER A 192 -11.93 -17.96 12.10
C SER A 192 -12.48 -18.06 10.66
N PRO A 193 -11.70 -17.64 9.63
CA PRO A 193 -12.16 -17.69 8.25
C PRO A 193 -12.51 -19.14 7.85
N ALA A 194 -13.51 -19.27 6.97
CA ALA A 194 -13.93 -20.57 6.46
C ALA A 194 -12.78 -21.29 5.72
N ARG A 195 -12.65 -22.60 5.94
CA ARG A 195 -11.55 -23.41 5.37
C ARG A 195 -11.94 -24.15 4.09
N ASP A 196 -13.23 -24.16 3.76
CA ASP A 196 -13.81 -24.80 2.57
C ASP A 196 -13.69 -23.93 1.29
N THR A 197 -13.10 -22.75 1.40
CA THR A 197 -12.88 -21.84 0.27
C THR A 197 -11.78 -22.29 -0.70
N GLY A 198 -11.02 -23.33 -0.36
CA GLY A 198 -9.84 -23.77 -1.12
C GLY A 198 -8.61 -22.87 -0.95
N THR A 199 -8.71 -21.80 -0.16
CA THR A 199 -7.59 -20.88 0.12
C THR A 199 -7.01 -21.18 1.51
N TYR A 200 -5.69 -21.31 1.60
CA TYR A 200 -5.01 -21.48 2.88
C TYR A 200 -5.25 -20.25 3.78
N PRO A 201 -5.74 -20.44 5.02
CA PRO A 201 -6.06 -19.32 5.91
C PRO A 201 -4.78 -18.63 6.41
N SER A 202 -4.39 -17.58 5.72
CA SER A 202 -3.26 -16.70 6.10
C SER A 202 -3.57 -15.25 5.75
N GLY A 203 -2.94 -14.32 6.46
CA GLY A 203 -3.08 -12.88 6.18
C GLY A 203 -2.70 -12.52 4.74
N GLY A 204 -1.63 -13.15 4.20
CA GLY A 204 -1.18 -12.91 2.84
C GLY A 204 -2.10 -13.46 1.75
N ALA A 205 -2.78 -14.59 1.98
CA ALA A 205 -3.65 -15.21 0.99
C ALA A 205 -5.08 -14.67 1.03
N MET A 206 -5.63 -14.42 2.22
CA MET A 206 -7.04 -14.04 2.37
C MET A 206 -7.25 -12.54 2.58
N VAL A 207 -6.37 -11.88 3.35
CA VAL A 207 -6.58 -10.49 3.79
C VAL A 207 -5.86 -9.47 2.90
N ALA A 208 -4.63 -9.75 2.51
CA ALA A 208 -3.85 -8.83 1.69
C ALA A 208 -4.51 -8.46 0.34
N PRO A 209 -5.19 -9.41 -0.39
CA PRO A 209 -5.93 -9.04 -1.60
C PRO A 209 -7.10 -8.09 -1.34
N VAL A 210 -7.75 -8.19 -0.17
CA VAL A 210 -8.85 -7.28 0.23
C VAL A 210 -8.27 -5.90 0.52
N ALA A 211 -7.16 -5.84 1.26
CA ALA A 211 -6.46 -4.60 1.54
C ALA A 211 -6.00 -3.89 0.26
N SER A 212 -5.45 -4.64 -0.71
CA SER A 212 -5.05 -4.09 -2.03
C SER A 212 -6.23 -3.41 -2.74
N LYS A 213 -7.40 -4.06 -2.80
CA LYS A 213 -8.59 -3.48 -3.43
C LYS A 213 -9.06 -2.20 -2.74
N ILE A 214 -9.11 -2.21 -1.40
CA ILE A 214 -9.51 -1.04 -0.62
C ILE A 214 -8.52 0.11 -0.81
N MET A 215 -7.22 -0.16 -0.73
CA MET A 215 -6.18 0.86 -0.94
C MET A 215 -6.23 1.45 -2.36
N ALA A 216 -6.51 0.63 -3.38
CA ALA A 216 -6.64 1.09 -4.76
C ALA A 216 -7.76 2.13 -4.96
N GLU A 217 -8.80 2.10 -4.12
CA GLU A 217 -9.90 3.07 -4.13
C GLU A 217 -9.62 4.27 -3.23
N ILE A 218 -9.03 4.04 -2.05
CA ILE A 218 -8.79 5.10 -1.05
C ILE A 218 -7.67 6.04 -1.48
N LEU A 219 -6.57 5.54 -2.05
CA LEU A 219 -5.40 6.37 -2.38
C LEU A 219 -5.73 7.49 -3.38
N PRO A 220 -6.44 7.23 -4.51
CA PRO A 220 -6.89 8.29 -5.39
C PRO A 220 -7.90 9.24 -4.72
N TYR A 221 -8.79 8.72 -3.87
CA TYR A 221 -9.76 9.53 -3.12
C TYR A 221 -9.07 10.53 -2.18
N LEU A 222 -7.94 10.14 -1.58
CA LEU A 222 -7.11 11.02 -0.75
C LEU A 222 -6.24 11.98 -1.56
N GLY A 223 -6.31 11.94 -2.90
CA GLY A 223 -5.50 12.78 -3.79
C GLY A 223 -4.04 12.33 -3.89
N ILE A 224 -3.74 11.08 -3.52
CA ILE A 224 -2.41 10.50 -3.66
C ILE A 224 -2.28 9.98 -5.10
N GLU A 225 -1.45 10.66 -5.90
CA GLU A 225 -1.27 10.30 -7.30
C GLU A 225 -0.39 9.04 -7.46
N PRO A 226 -0.76 8.13 -8.38
CA PRO A 226 0.05 6.94 -8.64
C PRO A 226 1.33 7.29 -9.40
N THR A 227 2.43 6.62 -9.02
CA THR A 227 3.71 6.65 -9.73
C THR A 227 4.03 5.25 -10.24
N TYR A 228 3.80 5.01 -11.52
CA TYR A 228 4.00 3.70 -12.13
C TYR A 228 5.46 3.47 -12.50
N THR A 229 5.96 2.25 -12.24
CA THR A 229 7.21 1.78 -12.83
C THR A 229 7.01 1.45 -14.32
N ALA A 230 8.12 1.39 -15.08
CA ALA A 230 8.05 1.00 -16.49
C ALA A 230 7.44 -0.40 -16.68
N GLU A 231 7.68 -1.32 -15.74
CA GLU A 231 7.12 -2.69 -15.78
C GLU A 231 5.63 -2.70 -15.46
N GLU A 232 5.16 -1.89 -14.50
CA GLU A 232 3.73 -1.75 -14.17
C GLU A 232 2.93 -1.15 -15.33
N LEU A 233 3.58 -0.29 -16.13
CA LEU A 233 3.00 0.32 -17.33
C LEU A 233 2.98 -0.64 -18.52
N MET A 234 3.81 -1.68 -18.54
CA MET A 234 3.80 -2.70 -19.59
C MET A 234 2.49 -3.49 -19.55
N GLY A 235 1.57 -3.14 -20.46
CA GLY A 235 0.28 -3.80 -20.63
C GLY A 235 -0.85 -3.32 -19.70
N ALA A 236 -0.64 -2.30 -18.88
CA ALA A 236 -1.73 -1.61 -18.19
C ALA A 236 -2.35 -0.53 -19.10
N ASP A 237 -3.68 -0.48 -19.16
CA ASP A 237 -4.38 0.61 -19.83
C ASP A 237 -4.16 1.91 -19.06
N THR A 238 -3.68 2.94 -19.74
CA THR A 238 -3.34 4.24 -19.14
C THR A 238 -3.96 5.37 -19.97
N THR A 239 -4.38 6.44 -19.30
CA THR A 239 -4.98 7.60 -19.96
C THR A 239 -3.90 8.48 -20.57
N VAL A 240 -4.02 8.75 -21.88
CA VAL A 240 -3.14 9.66 -22.61
C VAL A 240 -3.29 11.09 -22.08
N PRO A 241 -2.21 11.77 -21.66
CA PRO A 241 -2.30 13.15 -21.20
C PRO A 241 -2.62 14.09 -22.35
N TYR A 242 -3.35 15.17 -22.05
CA TYR A 242 -3.55 16.25 -23.03
C TYR A 242 -2.33 17.17 -23.01
N VAL A 243 -1.66 17.33 -24.16
CA VAL A 243 -0.41 18.10 -24.27
C VAL A 243 -0.41 19.12 -25.42
N VAL A 244 -1.55 19.28 -26.10
CA VAL A 244 -1.68 20.32 -27.14
C VAL A 244 -1.55 21.72 -26.53
N GLY A 245 -0.74 22.56 -27.15
CA GLY A 245 -0.41 23.91 -26.68
C GLY A 245 0.83 23.99 -25.76
N MET A 246 1.41 22.84 -25.36
CA MET A 246 2.65 22.80 -24.57
C MET A 246 3.87 22.93 -25.47
N THR A 247 5.01 23.32 -24.89
CA THR A 247 6.31 23.21 -25.56
C THR A 247 6.65 21.74 -25.84
N ARG A 248 7.58 21.51 -26.77
CA ARG A 248 8.01 20.11 -27.12
C ARG A 248 8.56 19.38 -25.89
N GLU A 249 9.40 20.05 -25.12
CA GLU A 249 10.06 19.51 -23.95
C GLU A 249 9.03 19.14 -22.86
N GLU A 250 8.11 20.06 -22.53
CA GLU A 250 7.07 19.84 -21.54
C GLU A 250 6.13 18.72 -21.94
N ALA A 251 5.70 18.69 -23.21
CA ALA A 251 4.83 17.66 -23.73
C ALA A 251 5.49 16.29 -23.72
N GLN A 252 6.76 16.21 -24.15
CA GLN A 252 7.54 14.97 -24.15
C GLN A 252 7.73 14.43 -22.73
N GLN A 253 8.05 15.31 -21.78
CA GLN A 253 8.20 14.90 -20.39
C GLN A 253 6.87 14.39 -19.83
N ARG A 254 5.77 15.11 -20.05
CA ARG A 254 4.44 14.75 -19.55
C ARG A 254 3.91 13.42 -20.13
N VAL A 255 4.22 13.12 -21.38
CA VAL A 255 3.89 11.84 -22.01
C VAL A 255 4.73 10.71 -21.41
N LYS A 256 6.03 10.93 -21.21
CA LYS A 256 6.94 9.96 -20.58
C LYS A 256 6.59 9.68 -19.12
N ASP A 257 6.22 10.70 -18.34
CA ASP A 257 5.82 10.56 -16.94
C ASP A 257 4.57 9.67 -16.77
N ARG A 258 3.77 9.54 -17.85
CA ARG A 258 2.65 8.61 -17.92
C ARG A 258 3.00 7.25 -18.52
N GLY A 259 4.30 7.01 -18.79
CA GLY A 259 4.85 5.72 -19.26
C GLY A 259 4.71 5.47 -20.75
N PHE A 260 4.22 6.44 -21.52
CA PHE A 260 4.11 6.30 -22.96
C PHE A 260 5.43 6.56 -23.67
N GLY A 261 5.65 5.85 -24.78
CA GLY A 261 6.61 6.27 -25.80
C GLY A 261 6.17 7.60 -26.44
N CYS A 262 7.11 8.41 -26.90
CA CYS A 262 6.82 9.69 -27.52
C CYS A 262 7.57 9.83 -28.85
N GLN A 263 6.84 10.22 -29.91
CA GLN A 263 7.39 10.57 -31.21
C GLN A 263 6.90 11.97 -31.58
N ILE A 264 7.83 12.89 -31.91
CA ILE A 264 7.50 14.24 -32.36
C ILE A 264 7.61 14.31 -33.87
N VAL A 265 6.60 14.89 -34.53
CA VAL A 265 6.53 15.11 -35.99
C VAL A 265 6.40 16.61 -36.24
N GLY A 266 7.30 17.17 -37.04
CA GLY A 266 7.38 18.61 -37.34
C GLY A 266 8.43 19.33 -36.51
N ASP A 267 8.68 20.61 -36.86
CA ASP A 267 9.77 21.43 -36.33
C ASP A 267 9.28 22.63 -35.50
N GLY A 268 7.97 22.76 -35.27
CA GLY A 268 7.39 23.84 -34.47
C GLY A 268 7.79 23.75 -32.99
N ASP A 269 7.79 24.88 -32.28
CA ASP A 269 8.16 24.98 -30.87
C ASP A 269 7.07 24.46 -29.91
N THR A 270 5.83 24.38 -30.39
CA THR A 270 4.67 23.96 -29.60
C THR A 270 3.92 22.81 -30.28
N ILE A 271 3.30 21.95 -29.46
CA ILE A 271 2.48 20.84 -29.93
C ILE A 271 1.13 21.36 -30.41
N THR A 272 0.82 21.14 -31.69
CA THR A 272 -0.43 21.58 -32.35
C THR A 272 -1.49 20.51 -32.36
N ASP A 273 -1.12 19.22 -32.37
CA ASP A 273 -2.05 18.07 -32.28
C ASP A 273 -1.34 16.85 -31.67
N GLN A 274 -2.09 15.84 -31.29
CA GLN A 274 -1.57 14.57 -30.77
C GLN A 274 -2.40 13.37 -31.21
N THR A 275 -1.76 12.21 -31.28
CA THR A 275 -2.43 10.93 -31.56
C THR A 275 -1.85 9.85 -30.66
N PRO A 276 -2.67 9.13 -29.84
CA PRO A 276 -4.12 9.34 -29.65
C PRO A 276 -4.47 10.67 -28.96
N ALA A 277 -5.74 11.03 -29.03
CA ALA A 277 -6.23 12.25 -28.36
C ALA A 277 -6.05 12.17 -26.85
N GLY A 278 -5.87 13.31 -26.19
CA GLY A 278 -5.86 13.40 -24.73
C GLY A 278 -7.15 12.83 -24.14
N GLY A 279 -7.03 12.06 -23.08
CA GLY A 279 -8.13 11.31 -22.46
C GLY A 279 -8.39 9.91 -23.06
N ALA A 280 -7.75 9.54 -24.18
CA ALA A 280 -7.82 8.18 -24.70
C ALA A 280 -7.16 7.19 -23.73
N ILE A 281 -7.76 6.01 -23.56
CA ILE A 281 -7.22 4.93 -22.74
C ILE A 281 -6.57 3.91 -23.67
N ILE A 282 -5.25 3.75 -23.55
CA ILE A 282 -4.43 2.85 -24.37
C ILE A 282 -3.39 2.15 -23.50
N PRO A 283 -2.78 1.03 -23.97
CA PRO A 283 -1.69 0.38 -23.25
C PRO A 283 -0.54 1.36 -22.88
N GLY A 284 -0.07 1.31 -21.65
CA GLY A 284 0.92 2.26 -21.09
C GLY A 284 2.28 2.26 -21.78
N ASN A 285 2.61 1.25 -22.62
CA ASN A 285 3.82 1.19 -23.42
C ASN A 285 3.60 1.66 -24.88
N ALA A 286 2.38 2.13 -25.22
CA ALA A 286 2.09 2.64 -26.56
C ALA A 286 2.82 3.95 -26.83
N THR A 287 3.06 4.25 -28.10
CA THR A 287 3.69 5.50 -28.51
C THR A 287 2.63 6.56 -28.80
N VAL A 288 2.76 7.73 -28.19
CA VAL A 288 1.97 8.92 -28.50
C VAL A 288 2.73 9.76 -29.52
N ILE A 289 2.09 10.06 -30.63
CA ILE A 289 2.63 10.93 -31.67
C ILE A 289 2.19 12.36 -31.37
N LEU A 290 3.15 13.27 -31.28
CA LEU A 290 2.96 14.70 -31.04
C LEU A 290 3.29 15.47 -32.31
N TYR A 291 2.36 16.27 -32.82
CA TYR A 291 2.55 17.08 -34.01
C TYR A 291 2.98 18.51 -33.58
N ALA A 292 4.15 18.92 -34.02
CA ALA A 292 4.70 20.26 -33.77
C ALA A 292 4.68 21.06 -35.08
N GLY A 293 3.50 21.60 -35.44
CA GLY A 293 3.29 22.35 -36.70
C GLY A 293 3.16 21.50 -37.95
N ALA A 294 3.34 20.19 -37.86
CA ALA A 294 3.06 19.27 -38.96
C ALA A 294 1.58 18.93 -39.02
N GLU A 295 1.04 18.74 -40.22
CA GLU A 295 -0.32 18.23 -40.41
C GLU A 295 -0.41 16.78 -39.95
N LYS A 296 -1.48 16.46 -39.24
CA LYS A 296 -1.79 15.10 -38.83
C LYS A 296 -2.11 14.27 -40.06
N ALA A 297 -1.38 13.15 -40.26
CA ALA A 297 -1.66 12.25 -41.33
C ALA A 297 -3.09 11.66 -41.17
N THR A 298 -3.95 11.95 -42.13
CA THR A 298 -5.32 11.41 -42.25
C THR A 298 -5.31 10.17 -43.13
N GLU A 299 -4.45 9.19 -42.85
CA GLU A 299 -4.53 7.92 -43.53
C GLU A 299 -5.75 7.15 -43.03
N LEU A 300 -6.71 6.95 -43.93
CA LEU A 300 -7.84 6.07 -43.68
C LEU A 300 -7.32 4.63 -43.72
N CYS A 301 -7.42 3.90 -42.61
CA CYS A 301 -7.16 2.47 -42.60
C CYS A 301 -8.46 1.67 -42.71
N THR A 302 -8.41 0.54 -43.36
CA THR A 302 -9.55 -0.38 -43.43
C THR A 302 -9.57 -1.23 -42.16
N VAL A 303 -10.68 -1.17 -41.42
CA VAL A 303 -10.84 -2.03 -40.23
C VAL A 303 -10.92 -3.49 -40.67
N PRO A 304 -9.99 -4.37 -40.25
CA PRO A 304 -10.03 -5.78 -40.60
C PRO A 304 -11.22 -6.48 -39.95
N ASN A 305 -11.70 -7.58 -40.57
CA ASN A 305 -12.74 -8.39 -39.96
C ASN A 305 -12.18 -9.19 -38.81
N LEU A 306 -12.62 -8.85 -37.58
CA LEU A 306 -12.18 -9.45 -36.34
C LEU A 306 -13.15 -10.49 -35.78
N LEU A 307 -14.31 -10.71 -36.43
CA LEU A 307 -15.31 -11.65 -35.94
C LEU A 307 -14.78 -13.09 -35.98
N GLY A 308 -14.96 -13.83 -34.90
CA GLY A 308 -14.51 -15.22 -34.77
C GLY A 308 -13.00 -15.40 -34.57
N ARG A 309 -12.26 -14.33 -34.34
CA ARG A 309 -10.82 -14.37 -34.08
C ARG A 309 -10.56 -14.46 -32.58
N THR A 310 -9.47 -15.10 -32.18
CA THR A 310 -8.96 -15.02 -30.83
C THR A 310 -8.46 -13.60 -30.52
N ALA A 311 -8.37 -13.23 -29.25
CA ALA A 311 -7.86 -11.91 -28.84
C ALA A 311 -6.47 -11.61 -29.42
N SER A 312 -5.58 -12.60 -29.46
CA SER A 312 -4.24 -12.47 -30.04
C SER A 312 -4.25 -12.25 -31.56
N GLU A 313 -5.07 -13.00 -32.29
CA GLU A 313 -5.21 -12.85 -33.75
C GLU A 313 -5.86 -11.51 -34.10
N ALA A 314 -6.90 -11.11 -33.36
CA ALA A 314 -7.58 -9.85 -33.54
C ALA A 314 -6.61 -8.66 -33.32
N ASN A 315 -5.81 -8.72 -32.24
CA ASN A 315 -4.82 -7.69 -31.95
C ASN A 315 -3.73 -7.60 -33.05
N SER A 316 -3.25 -8.73 -33.53
CA SER A 316 -2.26 -8.77 -34.64
C SER A 316 -2.83 -8.20 -35.93
N LEU A 317 -4.08 -8.53 -36.29
CA LEU A 317 -4.75 -8.01 -37.50
C LEU A 317 -4.98 -6.49 -37.38
N ALA A 318 -5.41 -6.01 -36.23
CA ALA A 318 -5.62 -4.59 -36.01
C ALA A 318 -4.31 -3.80 -36.04
N SER A 319 -3.26 -4.29 -35.37
CA SER A 319 -1.94 -3.65 -35.36
C SER A 319 -1.34 -3.56 -36.75
N ASN A 320 -1.48 -4.61 -37.57
CA ASN A 320 -1.05 -4.59 -38.95
C ASN A 320 -1.83 -3.58 -39.85
N ALA A 321 -3.06 -3.23 -39.41
CA ALA A 321 -3.88 -2.20 -40.05
C ALA A 321 -3.70 -0.80 -39.43
N GLY A 322 -2.73 -0.62 -38.53
CA GLY A 322 -2.49 0.64 -37.81
C GLY A 322 -3.54 0.97 -36.76
N LEU A 323 -4.29 -0.03 -36.27
CA LEU A 323 -5.35 0.13 -35.29
C LEU A 323 -4.94 -0.45 -33.95
N ILE A 324 -5.48 0.13 -32.87
CA ILE A 324 -5.34 -0.37 -31.48
C ILE A 324 -6.70 -0.93 -31.05
N LEU A 325 -6.72 -2.19 -30.57
CA LEU A 325 -7.92 -2.81 -30.02
C LEU A 325 -8.03 -2.63 -28.52
N ARG A 326 -9.25 -2.37 -28.05
CA ARG A 326 -9.62 -2.47 -26.66
C ARG A 326 -10.58 -3.65 -26.50
N PHE A 327 -10.24 -4.60 -25.65
CA PHE A 327 -11.14 -5.67 -25.25
C PHE A 327 -11.88 -5.22 -23.99
N THR A 328 -13.20 -5.27 -24.03
CA THR A 328 -14.08 -4.94 -22.88
C THR A 328 -14.66 -6.22 -22.28
#